data_c0ce5cb55dc7011da53c1811f977d33d
#
_entry.id   c0ce5cb55dc7011da53c1811f977d33d
#
_cell.length_a   1.000
_cell.length_b   1.000
_cell.length_c   1.000
_cell.angle_alpha   90.00
_cell.angle_beta   90.00
_cell.angle_gamma   90.00
#
_symmetry.space_group_name_H-M   'P 1'
#
loop_
_entity.id
_entity.type
_entity.pdbx_description
1 polymer ?
#
loop_
_entity_poly.entity_id
_entity_poly.type
_entity_poly.pdbx_seq_one_letter_code
_entity_poly.pdbx_strand_id
1 'polypeptide(L)'
;MRTQPTPKLIVTVFAIALFASASAQSVGVHKLDDALDSIVSTNAPIETAAEGFGFTEGPVWMKGGYLLFTDIPGNVIYKLQDGNASIYMLHAGYNGPDMWRYGGMNDNAYDKSDPRYEEFPMIGADGLTRDVQGRLIIATFAGRSIVRIEKNGKRTVLADNYNGKKFSGPNDVVVKSDGSIYFTDTFGGLRLRAKDPKVELPYNGLYRWKQGKVTLLLKDEMPNLNGLAFSPDEKYLYLNGSGDNYVNRYEVRPDGTITNGKLFFDMRADKDPGVADGMRVDTKGNIYETGPGGIWIVSPEGKHVGTITPPQRCINLAFGDADKKTLYMASHTAIYKVRVEVPGW
;
A
#
# COMPACT_ATOMS: atom_id res chain seq x y z
N MET A 1 -23.64 69.71 -40.77
CA MET A 1 -22.35 69.00 -40.54
C MET A 1 -22.58 67.99 -39.42
N ARG A 2 -22.56 66.69 -39.74
CA ARG A 2 -22.69 65.61 -38.76
C ARG A 2 -21.28 65.07 -38.50
N THR A 3 -20.80 65.18 -37.29
CA THR A 3 -19.53 64.61 -36.83
C THR A 3 -19.68 63.11 -36.56
N GLN A 4 -18.89 62.31 -37.23
CA GLN A 4 -18.80 60.88 -37.00
C GLN A 4 -17.92 60.56 -35.73
N PRO A 5 -18.26 59.56 -34.90
CA PRO A 5 -17.42 59.17 -33.76
C PRO A 5 -16.27 58.29 -34.22
N THR A 6 -15.08 58.58 -33.70
CA THR A 6 -13.84 57.79 -33.85
C THR A 6 -13.96 56.43 -33.15
N PRO A 7 -13.47 55.31 -33.72
CA PRO A 7 -13.49 54.03 -33.11
C PRO A 7 -12.40 53.93 -31.97
N LYS A 8 -12.81 53.51 -30.79
CA LYS A 8 -11.89 53.18 -29.68
C LYS A 8 -11.32 51.79 -29.92
N LEU A 9 -9.99 51.73 -30.02
CA LEU A 9 -9.24 50.49 -30.09
C LEU A 9 -9.25 49.84 -28.70
N ILE A 10 -9.92 48.68 -28.56
CA ILE A 10 -9.87 47.85 -27.35
C ILE A 10 -8.70 46.90 -27.52
N VAL A 11 -7.60 47.13 -26.76
CA VAL A 11 -6.48 46.21 -26.67
C VAL A 11 -6.82 45.20 -25.59
N THR A 12 -7.18 43.97 -25.98
CA THR A 12 -7.38 42.86 -25.09
C THR A 12 -6.00 42.24 -24.79
N VAL A 13 -5.50 42.46 -23.59
CA VAL A 13 -4.28 41.80 -23.11
C VAL A 13 -4.66 40.38 -22.71
N PHE A 14 -4.24 39.41 -23.49
CA PHE A 14 -4.27 37.99 -23.08
C PHE A 14 -3.15 37.75 -22.07
N ALA A 15 -3.50 37.57 -20.82
CA ALA A 15 -2.59 37.04 -19.84
C ALA A 15 -2.39 35.51 -20.11
N ILE A 16 -1.27 35.15 -20.67
CA ILE A 16 -0.87 33.73 -20.77
C ILE A 16 -0.49 33.29 -19.37
N ALA A 17 -1.37 32.59 -18.69
CA ALA A 17 -1.03 31.87 -17.47
C ALA A 17 -0.11 30.70 -17.87
N LEU A 18 1.18 30.83 -17.59
CA LEU A 18 2.10 29.69 -17.60
C LEU A 18 1.68 28.76 -16.46
N PHE A 19 0.93 27.72 -16.79
CA PHE A 19 0.83 26.56 -15.92
C PHE A 19 2.19 25.85 -15.96
N ALA A 20 2.98 25.99 -14.90
CA ALA A 20 4.08 25.11 -14.66
C ALA A 20 3.48 23.70 -14.44
N SER A 21 3.53 22.86 -15.47
CA SER A 21 3.29 21.43 -15.30
C SER A 21 4.38 20.93 -14.35
N ALA A 22 4.00 20.47 -13.15
CA ALA A 22 4.90 19.69 -12.34
C ALA A 22 5.34 18.49 -13.19
N SER A 23 6.62 18.41 -13.54
CA SER A 23 7.15 17.27 -14.28
C SER A 23 7.20 16.12 -13.29
N ALA A 24 6.38 15.09 -13.51
CA ALA A 24 6.49 13.85 -12.76
C ALA A 24 7.96 13.37 -12.76
N GLN A 25 8.44 12.89 -11.62
CA GLN A 25 9.81 12.38 -11.51
C GLN A 25 10.07 11.30 -12.56
N SER A 26 11.25 11.34 -13.18
CA SER A 26 11.65 10.31 -14.15
C SER A 26 11.84 8.96 -13.45
N VAL A 27 11.64 7.86 -14.20
CA VAL A 27 11.92 6.50 -13.69
C VAL A 27 13.39 6.41 -13.23
N GLY A 28 13.62 5.93 -12.01
CA GLY A 28 14.96 5.80 -11.45
C GLY A 28 15.04 5.97 -9.94
N VAL A 29 16.25 6.11 -9.46
CA VAL A 29 16.56 6.38 -8.04
C VAL A 29 17.03 7.82 -7.90
N HIS A 30 16.33 8.62 -7.11
CA HIS A 30 16.56 10.05 -6.93
C HIS A 30 17.15 10.32 -5.55
N LYS A 31 18.38 10.81 -5.54
CA LYS A 31 19.11 11.12 -4.30
C LYS A 31 18.75 12.50 -3.79
N LEU A 32 18.44 12.58 -2.50
CA LEU A 32 18.21 13.83 -1.77
C LEU A 32 19.26 14.06 -0.68
N ASP A 33 19.90 12.98 -0.21
CA ASP A 33 20.91 13.01 0.83
C ASP A 33 21.99 11.95 0.60
N ASP A 34 23.22 12.19 1.05
CA ASP A 34 24.36 11.27 0.89
C ASP A 34 24.16 9.93 1.62
N ALA A 35 23.31 9.89 2.63
CA ALA A 35 22.95 8.64 3.31
C ALA A 35 22.34 7.59 2.36
N LEU A 36 21.71 8.02 1.26
CA LEU A 36 21.13 7.12 0.25
C LEU A 36 22.17 6.20 -0.37
N ASP A 37 23.42 6.65 -0.58
CA ASP A 37 24.47 5.87 -1.24
C ASP A 37 24.76 4.53 -0.52
N SER A 38 24.50 4.45 0.78
CA SER A 38 24.64 3.23 1.57
C SER A 38 23.37 2.34 1.57
N ILE A 39 22.30 2.77 0.90
CA ILE A 39 20.96 2.13 0.91
C ILE A 39 20.63 1.59 -0.48
N VAL A 40 20.77 2.41 -1.51
CA VAL A 40 20.52 2.03 -2.90
C VAL A 40 21.37 2.89 -3.84
N SER A 41 21.95 2.27 -4.88
CA SER A 41 22.69 3.00 -5.91
C SER A 41 21.75 3.83 -6.78
N THR A 42 22.12 5.08 -7.07
CA THR A 42 21.38 5.92 -8.03
C THR A 42 21.37 5.36 -9.45
N ASN A 43 22.30 4.45 -9.77
CA ASN A 43 22.37 3.73 -11.04
C ASN A 43 21.71 2.34 -10.98
N ALA A 44 21.06 1.95 -9.89
CA ALA A 44 20.41 0.66 -9.79
C ALA A 44 19.28 0.53 -10.83
N PRO A 45 19.32 -0.48 -11.71
CA PRO A 45 18.27 -0.65 -12.70
C PRO A 45 16.95 -1.06 -12.03
N ILE A 46 15.86 -0.44 -12.48
CA ILE A 46 14.51 -0.88 -12.14
C ILE A 46 14.04 -1.81 -13.25
N GLU A 47 13.84 -3.08 -12.91
CA GLU A 47 13.50 -4.12 -13.85
C GLU A 47 12.03 -4.54 -13.73
N THR A 48 11.37 -4.84 -14.85
CA THR A 48 10.05 -5.50 -14.83
C THR A 48 10.23 -6.96 -14.47
N ALA A 49 9.62 -7.40 -13.38
CA ALA A 49 9.66 -8.79 -12.94
C ALA A 49 8.47 -9.61 -13.48
N ALA A 50 7.30 -8.98 -13.62
CA ALA A 50 6.10 -9.54 -14.24
C ALA A 50 5.10 -8.41 -14.57
N GLU A 51 4.22 -8.62 -15.54
CA GLU A 51 3.21 -7.64 -15.96
C GLU A 51 1.94 -8.31 -16.50
N GLY A 52 0.88 -7.55 -16.75
CA GLY A 52 -0.37 -8.04 -17.31
C GLY A 52 -1.42 -8.38 -16.26
N PHE A 53 -1.39 -7.72 -15.10
CA PHE A 53 -2.35 -7.87 -14.01
C PHE A 53 -3.38 -6.73 -14.02
N GLY A 54 -4.44 -6.86 -13.20
CA GLY A 54 -5.45 -5.83 -13.05
C GLY A 54 -5.01 -4.71 -12.09
N PHE A 55 -4.75 -5.08 -10.83
CA PHE A 55 -4.26 -4.16 -9.80
C PHE A 55 -3.48 -4.95 -8.74
N THR A 56 -2.16 -4.83 -8.79
CA THR A 56 -1.28 -5.63 -7.93
C THR A 56 -1.12 -5.02 -6.55
N GLU A 57 -1.23 -5.88 -5.53
CA GLU A 57 -1.10 -5.53 -4.12
C GLU A 57 -0.43 -6.65 -3.31
N GLY A 58 -0.24 -6.41 -2.03
CA GLY A 58 0.14 -7.36 -1.01
C GLY A 58 1.36 -8.22 -1.32
N PRO A 59 2.46 -7.71 -1.85
CA PRO A 59 3.61 -8.56 -2.16
C PRO A 59 4.23 -9.11 -0.87
N VAL A 60 4.54 -10.41 -0.88
CA VAL A 60 5.24 -11.09 0.23
C VAL A 60 6.21 -12.15 -0.29
N TRP A 61 7.45 -12.10 0.19
CA TRP A 61 8.44 -13.12 -0.12
C TRP A 61 8.29 -14.34 0.78
N MET A 62 8.11 -15.50 0.18
CA MET A 62 7.92 -16.76 0.89
C MET A 62 9.25 -17.52 1.08
N LYS A 63 9.36 -18.28 2.20
CA LYS A 63 10.57 -19.08 2.51
C LYS A 63 10.94 -20.10 1.43
N GLY A 64 10.01 -20.43 0.52
CA GLY A 64 10.26 -21.32 -0.62
C GLY A 64 10.99 -20.66 -1.79
N GLY A 65 11.43 -19.40 -1.68
CA GLY A 65 12.18 -18.70 -2.73
C GLY A 65 11.28 -18.18 -3.87
N TYR A 66 10.13 -17.64 -3.53
CA TYR A 66 9.20 -17.03 -4.49
C TYR A 66 8.43 -15.88 -3.86
N LEU A 67 7.96 -14.97 -4.71
CA LEU A 67 7.06 -13.88 -4.32
C LEU A 67 5.60 -14.33 -4.52
N LEU A 68 4.75 -14.04 -3.53
CA LEU A 68 3.30 -13.99 -3.73
C LEU A 68 2.85 -12.53 -3.78
N PHE A 69 1.83 -12.26 -4.58
CA PHE A 69 1.18 -10.95 -4.64
C PHE A 69 -0.28 -11.12 -5.07
N THR A 70 -1.11 -10.17 -4.72
CA THR A 70 -2.53 -10.17 -5.06
C THR A 70 -2.78 -9.42 -6.36
N ASP A 71 -3.77 -9.85 -7.11
CA ASP A 71 -4.46 -9.08 -8.14
C ASP A 71 -5.90 -8.90 -7.64
N ILE A 72 -6.19 -7.70 -7.12
CA ILE A 72 -7.45 -7.47 -6.39
C ILE A 72 -8.66 -7.57 -7.31
N PRO A 73 -8.73 -6.92 -8.50
CA PRO A 73 -9.85 -7.08 -9.42
C PRO A 73 -10.04 -8.53 -9.90
N GLY A 74 -8.94 -9.22 -10.13
CA GLY A 74 -8.93 -10.64 -10.53
C GLY A 74 -9.34 -11.59 -9.40
N ASN A 75 -9.33 -11.14 -8.15
CA ASN A 75 -9.55 -11.96 -6.95
C ASN A 75 -8.62 -13.17 -6.88
N VAL A 76 -7.34 -12.94 -7.22
CA VAL A 76 -6.30 -13.97 -7.39
C VAL A 76 -5.07 -13.60 -6.56
N ILE A 77 -4.40 -14.60 -6.02
CA ILE A 77 -3.00 -14.51 -5.61
C ILE A 77 -2.16 -15.17 -6.69
N TYR A 78 -1.16 -14.45 -7.18
CA TYR A 78 -0.15 -14.97 -8.09
C TYR A 78 1.13 -15.36 -7.35
N LYS A 79 1.84 -16.31 -7.93
CA LYS A 79 3.20 -16.71 -7.55
C LYS A 79 4.15 -16.31 -8.65
N LEU A 80 5.16 -15.51 -8.32
CA LEU A 80 6.29 -15.20 -9.18
C LEU A 80 7.53 -15.98 -8.71
N GLN A 81 8.03 -16.84 -9.57
CA GLN A 81 9.23 -17.63 -9.30
C GLN A 81 10.03 -17.79 -10.59
N ASP A 82 11.34 -17.57 -10.52
CA ASP A 82 12.26 -17.72 -11.67
C ASP A 82 11.79 -16.94 -12.92
N GLY A 83 11.25 -15.73 -12.71
CA GLY A 83 10.74 -14.86 -13.78
C GLY A 83 9.36 -15.24 -14.34
N ASN A 84 8.73 -16.29 -13.81
CA ASN A 84 7.42 -16.77 -14.29
C ASN A 84 6.32 -16.51 -13.25
N ALA A 85 5.26 -15.82 -13.68
CA ALA A 85 4.05 -15.63 -12.88
C ALA A 85 3.03 -16.74 -13.18
N SER A 86 2.45 -17.32 -12.13
CA SER A 86 1.41 -18.35 -12.23
C SER A 86 0.36 -18.15 -11.14
N ILE A 87 -0.86 -18.65 -11.35
CA ILE A 87 -1.93 -18.61 -10.36
C ILE A 87 -1.54 -19.49 -9.18
N TYR A 88 -1.49 -18.88 -7.99
CA TYR A 88 -1.30 -19.58 -6.72
C TYR A 88 -2.64 -19.93 -6.05
N MET A 89 -3.59 -18.97 -6.04
CA MET A 89 -4.88 -19.13 -5.39
C MET A 89 -5.96 -18.31 -6.10
N LEU A 90 -7.07 -18.95 -6.45
CA LEU A 90 -8.28 -18.28 -6.91
C LEU A 90 -9.18 -17.94 -5.71
N HIS A 91 -10.05 -16.93 -5.86
CA HIS A 91 -10.99 -16.47 -4.84
C HIS A 91 -10.29 -16.15 -3.51
N ALA A 92 -9.15 -15.48 -3.62
CA ALA A 92 -8.29 -15.18 -2.48
C ALA A 92 -8.93 -14.21 -1.46
N GLY A 93 -9.70 -13.25 -1.95
CA GLY A 93 -10.49 -12.30 -1.17
C GLY A 93 -11.88 -12.83 -0.90
N TYR A 94 -12.84 -12.36 -1.68
CA TYR A 94 -14.24 -12.82 -1.58
C TYR A 94 -14.43 -14.18 -2.28
N ASN A 95 -15.07 -15.11 -1.60
CA ASN A 95 -15.33 -16.46 -2.10
C ASN A 95 -16.83 -16.85 -2.10
N GLY A 96 -17.72 -15.88 -1.90
CA GLY A 96 -19.17 -16.08 -1.96
C GLY A 96 -19.74 -15.96 -3.39
N PRO A 97 -21.04 -16.25 -3.57
CA PRO A 97 -21.68 -16.27 -4.88
C PRO A 97 -22.05 -14.88 -5.41
N ASP A 98 -22.05 -13.85 -4.57
CA ASP A 98 -22.55 -12.51 -4.88
C ASP A 98 -21.43 -11.45 -4.86
N MET A 99 -20.28 -11.75 -5.48
CA MET A 99 -19.09 -10.89 -5.54
C MET A 99 -19.40 -9.43 -5.92
N TRP A 100 -20.34 -9.24 -6.85
CA TRP A 100 -20.75 -7.92 -7.34
C TRP A 100 -21.33 -6.99 -6.25
N ARG A 101 -21.63 -7.51 -5.08
CA ARG A 101 -22.11 -6.74 -3.90
C ARG A 101 -20.98 -6.26 -2.99
N TYR A 102 -19.76 -6.68 -3.26
CA TYR A 102 -18.59 -6.39 -2.44
C TYR A 102 -17.51 -5.67 -3.26
N GLY A 103 -16.51 -5.19 -2.57
CA GLY A 103 -15.42 -4.43 -3.17
C GLY A 103 -15.85 -3.05 -3.66
N GLY A 104 -15.32 -1.99 -3.04
CA GLY A 104 -15.48 -0.62 -3.52
C GLY A 104 -14.90 -0.48 -4.92
N MET A 105 -15.42 0.47 -5.72
CA MET A 105 -14.79 0.82 -6.99
C MET A 105 -13.50 1.60 -6.76
N ASN A 106 -12.51 1.30 -7.54
CA ASN A 106 -11.26 2.04 -7.64
C ASN A 106 -10.97 2.30 -9.12
N ASP A 107 -9.97 3.10 -9.42
CA ASP A 107 -9.55 3.39 -10.78
C ASP A 107 -8.03 3.33 -10.93
N ASN A 108 -7.57 3.39 -12.16
CA ASN A 108 -6.15 3.33 -12.50
C ASN A 108 -5.45 4.71 -12.44
N ALA A 109 -6.09 5.72 -11.85
CA ALA A 109 -5.60 7.08 -11.66
C ALA A 109 -5.29 7.85 -12.97
N TYR A 110 -5.72 7.38 -14.13
CA TYR A 110 -5.76 8.22 -15.32
C TYR A 110 -6.93 9.22 -15.23
N ASP A 111 -6.82 10.35 -15.93
CA ASP A 111 -7.95 11.27 -16.09
C ASP A 111 -9.12 10.55 -16.77
N LYS A 112 -10.36 10.84 -16.35
CA LYS A 112 -11.57 10.20 -16.91
C LYS A 112 -11.76 10.43 -18.41
N SER A 113 -11.13 11.45 -18.98
CA SER A 113 -11.10 11.71 -20.42
C SER A 113 -10.01 10.93 -21.17
N ASP A 114 -9.06 10.30 -20.46
CA ASP A 114 -8.01 9.49 -21.07
C ASP A 114 -8.60 8.15 -21.56
N PRO A 115 -8.34 7.72 -22.81
CA PRO A 115 -8.82 6.43 -23.32
C PRO A 115 -8.33 5.21 -22.51
N ARG A 116 -7.31 5.37 -21.67
CA ARG A 116 -6.78 4.34 -20.78
C ARG A 116 -7.48 4.30 -19.42
N TYR A 117 -8.39 5.25 -19.14
CA TYR A 117 -9.12 5.27 -17.88
C TYR A 117 -9.94 3.98 -17.70
N GLU A 118 -9.80 3.37 -16.55
CA GLU A 118 -10.50 2.14 -16.19
C GLU A 118 -10.92 2.18 -14.73
N GLU A 119 -12.16 1.81 -14.46
CA GLU A 119 -12.67 1.55 -13.11
C GLU A 119 -12.82 0.05 -12.89
N PHE A 120 -12.42 -0.44 -11.71
CA PHE A 120 -12.51 -1.85 -11.36
C PHE A 120 -12.95 -2.07 -9.90
N PRO A 121 -13.60 -3.21 -9.60
CA PRO A 121 -14.02 -3.55 -8.24
C PRO A 121 -12.87 -4.15 -7.45
N MET A 122 -12.73 -3.75 -6.19
CA MET A 122 -11.73 -4.24 -5.25
C MET A 122 -12.26 -5.48 -4.50
N ILE A 123 -12.43 -6.60 -5.18
CA ILE A 123 -13.08 -7.83 -4.66
C ILE A 123 -12.11 -8.88 -4.12
N GLY A 124 -10.84 -8.76 -4.43
CA GLY A 124 -9.79 -9.71 -4.06
C GLY A 124 -9.29 -9.58 -2.63
N ALA A 125 -8.21 -10.27 -2.37
CA ALA A 125 -7.39 -10.05 -1.20
C ALA A 125 -6.51 -8.81 -1.43
N ASP A 126 -6.12 -8.18 -0.34
CA ASP A 126 -5.27 -6.99 -0.31
C ASP A 126 -3.90 -7.36 0.26
N GLY A 127 -3.54 -6.94 1.46
CA GLY A 127 -2.27 -7.23 2.07
C GLY A 127 -2.00 -8.71 2.34
N LEU A 128 -0.77 -9.15 2.09
CA LEU A 128 -0.27 -10.47 2.43
C LEU A 128 0.93 -10.36 3.36
N THR A 129 1.03 -11.32 4.27
CA THR A 129 2.23 -11.53 5.08
C THR A 129 2.40 -13.01 5.40
N ARG A 130 3.44 -13.35 6.17
CA ARG A 130 3.64 -14.71 6.66
C ARG A 130 3.75 -14.70 8.18
N ASP A 131 3.19 -15.73 8.82
CA ASP A 131 3.37 -15.90 10.25
C ASP A 131 4.78 -16.42 10.60
N VAL A 132 5.05 -16.49 11.90
CA VAL A 132 6.36 -16.95 12.42
C VAL A 132 6.73 -18.37 11.97
N GLN A 133 5.74 -19.21 11.61
CA GLN A 133 5.95 -20.55 11.05
C GLN A 133 6.07 -20.53 9.51
N GLY A 134 5.97 -19.37 8.86
CA GLY A 134 6.06 -19.21 7.41
C GLY A 134 4.77 -19.52 6.66
N ARG A 135 3.61 -19.62 7.34
CA ARG A 135 2.31 -19.80 6.70
C ARG A 135 1.79 -18.46 6.19
N LEU A 136 1.11 -18.49 5.07
CA LEU A 136 0.51 -17.31 4.47
C LEU A 136 -0.63 -16.77 5.33
N ILE A 137 -0.61 -15.47 5.61
CA ILE A 137 -1.68 -14.68 6.20
C ILE A 137 -2.21 -13.74 5.12
N ILE A 138 -3.52 -13.64 5.01
CA ILE A 138 -4.23 -12.87 3.97
C ILE A 138 -5.20 -11.89 4.65
N ALA A 139 -5.08 -10.62 4.35
CA ALA A 139 -6.14 -9.64 4.55
C ALA A 139 -7.10 -9.75 3.36
N THR A 140 -8.31 -10.28 3.58
CA THR A 140 -9.17 -10.69 2.46
C THR A 140 -9.99 -9.56 1.86
N PHE A 141 -9.82 -8.36 2.34
CA PHE A 141 -10.48 -7.13 1.92
C PHE A 141 -12.01 -7.33 1.74
N ALA A 142 -12.50 -7.60 0.51
CA ALA A 142 -13.92 -7.86 0.27
C ALA A 142 -14.45 -9.13 1.00
N GLY A 143 -13.57 -10.04 1.39
CA GLY A 143 -13.89 -11.18 2.27
C GLY A 143 -14.05 -10.83 3.73
N ARG A 144 -13.71 -9.60 4.14
CA ARG A 144 -13.95 -9.01 5.46
C ARG A 144 -13.33 -9.82 6.62
N SER A 145 -12.14 -10.40 6.39
CA SER A 145 -11.50 -11.28 7.39
C SER A 145 -9.99 -11.34 7.25
N ILE A 146 -9.32 -11.72 8.32
CA ILE A 146 -7.92 -12.17 8.30
C ILE A 146 -7.92 -13.70 8.26
N VAL A 147 -7.23 -14.25 7.28
CA VAL A 147 -7.20 -15.69 7.00
C VAL A 147 -5.76 -16.19 7.02
N ARG A 148 -5.59 -17.42 7.50
CA ARG A 148 -4.33 -18.16 7.42
C ARG A 148 -4.48 -19.38 6.53
N ILE A 149 -3.49 -19.63 5.69
CA ILE A 149 -3.40 -20.85 4.90
C ILE A 149 -2.51 -21.85 5.66
N GLU A 150 -3.10 -22.94 6.09
CA GLU A 150 -2.40 -24.00 6.81
C GLU A 150 -1.51 -24.82 5.87
N LYS A 151 -0.56 -25.58 6.42
CA LYS A 151 0.36 -26.41 5.62
C LYS A 151 -0.33 -27.42 4.69
N ASN A 152 -1.53 -27.86 5.04
CA ASN A 152 -2.35 -28.75 4.22
C ASN A 152 -3.24 -28.02 3.20
N GLY A 153 -3.06 -26.70 3.03
CA GLY A 153 -3.85 -25.86 2.13
C GLY A 153 -5.21 -25.39 2.70
N LYS A 154 -5.59 -25.84 3.91
CA LYS A 154 -6.85 -25.40 4.53
C LYS A 154 -6.81 -23.90 4.82
N ARG A 155 -7.89 -23.21 4.45
CA ARG A 155 -8.14 -21.82 4.80
C ARG A 155 -8.78 -21.73 6.19
N THR A 156 -8.12 -21.05 7.12
CA THR A 156 -8.58 -20.85 8.50
C THR A 156 -8.82 -19.38 8.75
N VAL A 157 -10.06 -19.00 9.06
CA VAL A 157 -10.40 -17.63 9.47
C VAL A 157 -9.85 -17.41 10.88
N LEU A 158 -8.99 -16.41 11.04
CA LEU A 158 -8.41 -16.01 12.33
C LEU A 158 -9.26 -14.91 13.00
N ALA A 159 -9.72 -13.94 12.20
CA ALA A 159 -10.56 -12.84 12.66
C ALA A 159 -11.49 -12.40 11.52
N ASP A 160 -12.78 -12.23 11.79
CA ASP A 160 -13.78 -11.69 10.87
C ASP A 160 -14.70 -10.64 11.53
N ASN A 161 -14.50 -10.42 12.82
CA ASN A 161 -15.30 -9.47 13.59
C ASN A 161 -14.54 -8.91 14.80
N TYR A 162 -15.04 -7.79 15.32
CA TYR A 162 -14.68 -7.22 16.61
C TYR A 162 -15.94 -6.98 17.44
N ASN A 163 -16.03 -7.61 18.64
CA ASN A 163 -17.21 -7.54 19.51
C ASN A 163 -18.52 -7.94 18.80
N GLY A 164 -18.48 -8.99 17.97
CA GLY A 164 -19.62 -9.50 17.21
C GLY A 164 -20.02 -8.69 15.98
N LYS A 165 -19.32 -7.60 15.67
CA LYS A 165 -19.51 -6.74 14.50
C LYS A 165 -18.45 -7.03 13.44
N LYS A 166 -18.87 -7.32 12.22
CA LYS A 166 -17.96 -7.67 11.11
C LYS A 166 -17.07 -6.50 10.68
N PHE A 167 -15.84 -6.82 10.32
CA PHE A 167 -14.95 -5.88 9.62
C PHE A 167 -15.55 -5.40 8.31
N SER A 168 -15.10 -4.26 7.82
CA SER A 168 -15.54 -3.69 6.55
C SER A 168 -14.64 -4.11 5.38
N GLY A 169 -13.32 -4.12 5.58
CA GLY A 169 -12.33 -4.55 4.60
C GLY A 169 -10.93 -4.50 5.21
N PRO A 170 -10.47 -5.60 5.87
CA PRO A 170 -9.08 -5.70 6.29
C PRO A 170 -8.15 -5.48 5.11
N ASN A 171 -7.27 -4.46 5.23
CA ASN A 171 -6.47 -3.93 4.14
C ASN A 171 -5.03 -4.44 4.20
N ASP A 172 -4.16 -3.89 5.04
CA ASP A 172 -2.78 -4.37 5.17
C ASP A 172 -2.55 -5.11 6.51
N VAL A 173 -1.52 -5.95 6.56
CA VAL A 173 -1.29 -6.87 7.65
C VAL A 173 0.18 -7.15 7.90
N VAL A 174 0.60 -7.12 9.16
CA VAL A 174 1.96 -7.51 9.59
C VAL A 174 1.91 -8.45 10.79
N VAL A 175 2.96 -9.26 10.94
CA VAL A 175 3.10 -10.21 12.04
C VAL A 175 4.30 -9.85 12.89
N LYS A 176 4.06 -9.66 14.19
CA LYS A 176 5.10 -9.44 15.19
C LYS A 176 5.80 -10.76 15.56
N SER A 177 7.04 -10.70 16.02
CA SER A 177 7.85 -11.89 16.41
C SER A 177 7.19 -12.77 17.48
N ASP A 178 6.30 -12.21 18.31
CA ASP A 178 5.51 -12.93 19.31
C ASP A 178 4.27 -13.65 18.73
N GLY A 179 4.10 -13.65 17.41
CA GLY A 179 2.98 -14.24 16.67
C GLY A 179 1.69 -13.41 16.66
N SER A 180 1.69 -12.20 17.22
CA SER A 180 0.58 -11.28 17.11
C SER A 180 0.46 -10.76 15.68
N ILE A 181 -0.77 -10.63 15.18
CA ILE A 181 -1.09 -10.11 13.85
C ILE A 181 -1.73 -8.74 14.01
N TYR A 182 -1.15 -7.74 13.37
CA TYR A 182 -1.69 -6.38 13.35
C TYR A 182 -2.21 -6.10 11.94
N PHE A 183 -3.38 -5.51 11.85
CA PHE A 183 -4.02 -5.24 10.56
C PHE A 183 -4.89 -3.99 10.61
N THR A 184 -4.99 -3.32 9.49
CA THR A 184 -5.89 -2.20 9.27
C THR A 184 -7.22 -2.69 8.71
N ASP A 185 -8.32 -2.02 9.07
CA ASP A 185 -9.67 -2.28 8.53
C ASP A 185 -10.24 -0.96 7.99
N THR A 186 -10.68 -0.98 6.74
CA THR A 186 -11.20 0.18 6.01
C THR A 186 -12.54 -0.16 5.36
N PHE A 187 -13.23 0.86 4.85
CA PHE A 187 -14.50 0.63 4.14
C PHE A 187 -14.32 0.09 2.71
N GLY A 188 -13.10 -0.05 2.20
CA GLY A 188 -12.84 -0.41 0.81
C GLY A 188 -13.35 -1.80 0.39
N GLY A 189 -13.47 -2.75 1.34
CA GLY A 189 -14.02 -4.07 1.08
C GLY A 189 -15.53 -4.09 0.80
N LEU A 190 -16.24 -2.98 1.00
CA LEU A 190 -17.68 -2.84 0.78
C LEU A 190 -17.98 -2.01 -0.46
N ARG A 191 -19.00 -2.42 -1.24
CA ARG A 191 -19.34 -1.81 -2.55
C ARG A 191 -19.60 -0.31 -2.47
N LEU A 192 -20.34 0.15 -1.48
CA LEU A 192 -20.66 1.56 -1.26
C LEU A 192 -19.77 2.20 -0.17
N ARG A 193 -18.64 1.54 0.17
CA ARG A 193 -17.68 2.02 1.18
C ARG A 193 -18.39 2.37 2.50
N ALA A 194 -18.11 3.53 3.10
CA ALA A 194 -18.71 3.98 4.36
C ALA A 194 -20.24 4.15 4.30
N LYS A 195 -20.83 4.22 3.11
CA LYS A 195 -22.30 4.33 2.90
C LYS A 195 -22.97 2.97 2.68
N ASP A 196 -22.22 1.88 2.70
CA ASP A 196 -22.78 0.56 2.47
C ASP A 196 -23.65 0.11 3.68
N PRO A 197 -24.86 -0.41 3.44
CA PRO A 197 -25.72 -0.89 4.52
C PRO A 197 -25.16 -2.09 5.31
N LYS A 198 -24.09 -2.72 4.80
CA LYS A 198 -23.37 -3.80 5.51
C LYS A 198 -22.27 -3.29 6.46
N VAL A 199 -22.10 -1.97 6.60
CA VAL A 199 -21.18 -1.39 7.60
C VAL A 199 -21.70 -1.69 9.00
N GLU A 200 -20.93 -2.46 9.77
CA GLU A 200 -21.24 -2.78 11.17
C GLU A 200 -20.32 -2.05 12.15
N LEU A 201 -19.07 -1.75 11.73
CA LEU A 201 -18.12 -0.92 12.44
C LEU A 201 -18.01 0.42 11.68
N PRO A 202 -18.61 1.52 12.18
CA PRO A 202 -18.73 2.78 11.45
C PRO A 202 -17.46 3.64 11.56
N TYR A 203 -16.29 3.02 11.49
CA TYR A 203 -14.97 3.66 11.59
C TYR A 203 -13.89 2.81 10.94
N ASN A 204 -12.77 3.42 10.54
CA ASN A 204 -11.54 2.72 10.20
C ASN A 204 -10.82 2.34 11.50
N GLY A 205 -10.21 1.17 11.54
CA GLY A 205 -9.56 0.67 12.75
C GLY A 205 -8.21 0.02 12.51
N LEU A 206 -7.30 0.17 13.46
CA LEU A 206 -6.13 -0.69 13.61
C LEU A 206 -6.42 -1.72 14.68
N TYR A 207 -6.25 -2.98 14.34
CA TYR A 207 -6.54 -4.12 15.22
C TYR A 207 -5.31 -4.97 15.44
N ARG A 208 -5.32 -5.69 16.55
CA ARG A 208 -4.38 -6.77 16.87
C ARG A 208 -5.14 -8.05 17.15
N TRP A 209 -4.78 -9.11 16.44
CA TRP A 209 -5.21 -10.48 16.76
C TRP A 209 -4.08 -11.22 17.49
N LYS A 210 -4.40 -11.90 18.59
CA LYS A 210 -3.50 -12.83 19.27
C LYS A 210 -4.29 -13.96 19.91
N GLN A 211 -3.97 -15.21 19.56
CA GLN A 211 -4.54 -16.42 20.17
C GLN A 211 -6.08 -16.40 20.24
N GLY A 212 -6.73 -16.00 19.14
CA GLY A 212 -8.20 -15.94 19.04
C GLY A 212 -8.85 -14.66 19.57
N LYS A 213 -8.09 -13.75 20.18
CA LYS A 213 -8.61 -12.47 20.68
C LYS A 213 -8.26 -11.34 19.72
N VAL A 214 -9.27 -10.56 19.33
CA VAL A 214 -9.11 -9.29 18.61
C VAL A 214 -9.16 -8.14 19.60
N THR A 215 -8.25 -7.20 19.46
CA THR A 215 -8.19 -5.95 20.27
C THR A 215 -8.14 -4.78 19.30
N LEU A 216 -9.02 -3.79 19.50
CA LEU A 216 -8.94 -2.50 18.79
C LEU A 216 -7.83 -1.67 19.43
N LEU A 217 -6.91 -1.17 18.61
CA LEU A 217 -5.77 -0.35 19.04
C LEU A 217 -5.98 1.13 18.72
N LEU A 218 -6.50 1.45 17.54
CA LEU A 218 -6.82 2.81 17.08
C LEU A 218 -8.15 2.83 16.36
N LYS A 219 -8.83 3.97 16.42
CA LYS A 219 -10.11 4.22 15.79
C LYS A 219 -10.10 5.59 15.14
N ASP A 220 -10.36 5.66 13.83
CA ASP A 220 -10.45 6.90 13.03
C ASP A 220 -9.28 7.87 13.22
N GLU A 221 -8.09 7.37 13.55
CA GLU A 221 -6.90 8.18 13.78
C GLU A 221 -6.41 8.87 12.49
N MET A 222 -6.60 8.19 11.36
CA MET A 222 -6.20 8.67 10.04
C MET A 222 -7.26 8.28 9.00
N PRO A 223 -7.48 9.08 7.95
CA PRO A 223 -8.34 8.69 6.84
C PRO A 223 -7.80 7.46 6.11
N ASN A 224 -8.66 6.48 5.83
CA ASN A 224 -8.32 5.27 5.09
C ASN A 224 -7.02 4.61 5.59
N LEU A 225 -7.01 4.18 6.87
CA LEU A 225 -5.88 3.43 7.43
C LEU A 225 -5.40 2.36 6.47
N ASN A 226 -4.09 2.34 6.15
CA ASN A 226 -3.54 1.46 5.13
C ASN A 226 -2.27 0.77 5.62
N GLY A 227 -1.11 1.10 5.08
CA GLY A 227 0.15 0.44 5.35
C GLY A 227 0.61 0.54 6.79
N LEU A 228 1.24 -0.54 7.26
CA LEU A 228 1.83 -0.60 8.59
C LEU A 228 3.12 -1.43 8.59
N ALA A 229 4.08 -1.03 9.42
CA ALA A 229 5.33 -1.78 9.60
C ALA A 229 5.90 -1.59 11.01
N PHE A 230 6.59 -2.60 11.52
CA PHE A 230 7.37 -2.47 12.75
C PHE A 230 8.78 -1.98 12.48
N SER A 231 9.36 -1.28 13.47
CA SER A 231 10.82 -1.11 13.52
C SER A 231 11.51 -2.46 13.72
N PRO A 232 12.80 -2.62 13.36
CA PRO A 232 13.51 -3.90 13.48
C PRO A 232 13.59 -4.44 14.92
N ASP A 233 13.57 -3.57 15.92
CA ASP A 233 13.52 -3.95 17.34
C ASP A 233 12.09 -4.10 17.89
N GLU A 234 11.08 -3.92 17.02
CA GLU A 234 9.64 -3.99 17.31
C GLU A 234 9.15 -3.04 18.43
N LYS A 235 9.95 -2.01 18.78
CA LYS A 235 9.54 -0.99 19.76
C LYS A 235 8.61 0.05 19.18
N TYR A 236 8.59 0.19 17.85
CA TYR A 236 7.75 1.13 17.15
C TYR A 236 6.88 0.44 16.10
N LEU A 237 5.67 0.94 15.94
CA LEU A 237 4.79 0.66 14.83
C LEU A 237 4.60 1.95 14.03
N TYR A 238 4.89 1.88 12.74
CA TYR A 238 4.59 2.92 11.76
C TYR A 238 3.25 2.63 11.13
N LEU A 239 2.47 3.68 10.85
CA LEU A 239 1.12 3.57 10.30
C LEU A 239 0.85 4.76 9.40
N ASN A 240 0.30 4.52 8.23
CA ASN A 240 -0.19 5.55 7.32
C ASN A 240 -1.70 5.43 7.06
N GLY A 241 -2.21 6.39 6.30
CA GLY A 241 -3.54 6.36 5.72
C GLY A 241 -3.50 6.97 4.32
N SER A 242 -4.05 6.25 3.33
CA SER A 242 -4.04 6.70 1.94
C SER A 242 -4.87 7.95 1.65
N GLY A 243 -5.54 8.51 2.65
CA GLY A 243 -6.25 9.78 2.53
C GLY A 243 -5.38 11.02 2.72
N ASP A 244 -4.17 10.91 3.26
CA ASP A 244 -3.46 12.07 3.83
C ASP A 244 -1.93 11.90 3.89
N ASN A 245 -1.30 11.31 2.98
CA ASN A 245 0.15 11.24 2.71
C ASN A 245 1.09 11.63 3.88
N TYR A 246 0.93 11.00 5.05
CA TYR A 246 1.85 11.12 6.18
C TYR A 246 1.93 9.81 6.97
N VAL A 247 2.98 9.63 7.73
CA VAL A 247 3.21 8.46 8.57
C VAL A 247 3.31 8.86 10.03
N ASN A 248 2.50 8.23 10.86
CA ASN A 248 2.61 8.29 12.30
C ASN A 248 3.46 7.14 12.84
N ARG A 249 4.14 7.39 13.96
CA ARG A 249 4.90 6.39 14.72
C ARG A 249 4.32 6.26 16.12
N TYR A 250 4.08 5.02 16.55
CA TYR A 250 3.56 4.66 17.86
C TYR A 250 4.57 3.78 18.61
N GLU A 251 4.67 3.97 19.91
CA GLU A 251 5.42 3.06 20.78
C GLU A 251 4.61 1.80 21.05
N VAL A 252 5.26 0.64 20.92
CA VAL A 252 4.65 -0.68 21.17
C VAL A 252 4.96 -1.09 22.61
N ARG A 253 3.93 -1.32 23.41
CA ARG A 253 4.04 -1.78 24.78
C ARG A 253 4.31 -3.29 24.87
N PRO A 254 4.82 -3.79 26.00
CA PRO A 254 5.05 -5.23 26.20
C PRO A 254 3.79 -6.09 26.04
N ASP A 255 2.60 -5.56 26.34
CA ASP A 255 1.34 -6.26 26.16
C ASP A 255 0.86 -6.24 24.69
N GLY A 256 1.59 -5.55 23.80
CA GLY A 256 1.28 -5.38 22.38
C GLY A 256 0.25 -4.31 22.06
N THR A 257 -0.14 -3.50 23.03
CA THR A 257 -0.87 -2.24 22.78
C THR A 257 0.10 -1.16 22.31
N ILE A 258 -0.44 -0.08 21.75
CA ILE A 258 0.36 1.05 21.27
C ILE A 258 0.00 2.34 21.99
N THR A 259 0.94 3.28 22.00
CA THR A 259 0.81 4.57 22.70
C THR A 259 1.70 5.63 22.06
N ASN A 260 1.62 6.86 22.54
CA ASN A 260 2.50 7.97 22.16
C ASN A 260 2.59 8.19 20.64
N GLY A 261 1.42 8.09 19.97
CA GLY A 261 1.32 8.33 18.53
C GLY A 261 1.73 9.77 18.20
N LYS A 262 2.59 9.92 17.19
CA LYS A 262 3.04 11.23 16.70
C LYS A 262 3.41 11.15 15.23
N LEU A 263 3.26 12.28 14.53
CA LEU A 263 3.75 12.45 13.19
C LEU A 263 5.25 12.12 13.14
N PHE A 264 5.62 11.23 12.21
CA PHE A 264 7.01 10.81 12.04
C PHE A 264 7.63 11.44 10.80
N PHE A 265 6.94 11.40 9.65
CA PHE A 265 7.27 12.21 8.48
C PHE A 265 6.01 12.54 7.67
N ASP A 266 6.12 13.60 6.85
CA ASP A 266 5.01 14.24 6.16
C ASP A 266 5.34 14.42 4.68
N MET A 267 4.53 13.82 3.81
CA MET A 267 4.67 13.88 2.35
C MET A 267 3.64 14.84 1.71
N ARG A 268 2.77 15.50 2.49
CA ARG A 268 1.65 16.33 1.99
C ARG A 268 2.08 17.55 1.20
N ALA A 269 3.32 18.02 1.41
CA ALA A 269 3.88 19.15 0.66
C ALA A 269 4.23 18.78 -0.78
N ASP A 270 4.56 17.51 -1.03
CA ASP A 270 4.84 17.00 -2.36
C ASP A 270 3.52 16.89 -3.16
N LYS A 271 3.53 17.30 -4.42
CA LYS A 271 2.35 17.34 -5.29
C LYS A 271 2.46 16.37 -6.47
N ASP A 272 3.53 15.61 -6.54
CA ASP A 272 3.64 14.55 -7.52
C ASP A 272 2.53 13.50 -7.32
N PRO A 273 2.10 12.81 -8.38
CA PRO A 273 1.12 11.73 -8.26
C PRO A 273 1.60 10.60 -7.33
N GLY A 274 0.73 10.13 -6.48
CA GLY A 274 0.98 9.03 -5.54
C GLY A 274 0.33 9.25 -4.19
N VAL A 275 0.15 8.16 -3.45
CA VAL A 275 -0.44 8.17 -2.12
C VAL A 275 0.33 7.25 -1.19
N ALA A 276 0.30 7.56 0.11
CA ALA A 276 0.73 6.66 1.14
C ALA A 276 -0.13 5.38 1.10
N ASP A 277 0.52 4.22 0.97
CA ASP A 277 -0.14 2.92 0.83
C ASP A 277 0.71 1.84 1.53
N GLY A 278 1.37 0.95 0.83
CA GLY A 278 2.22 -0.06 1.47
C GLY A 278 3.58 0.48 1.94
N MET A 279 4.07 -0.04 3.05
CA MET A 279 5.39 0.30 3.58
C MET A 279 6.18 -0.92 4.03
N ARG A 280 7.51 -0.84 4.02
CA ARG A 280 8.43 -1.83 4.59
C ARG A 280 9.60 -1.14 5.27
N VAL A 281 10.29 -1.89 6.13
CA VAL A 281 11.46 -1.40 6.88
C VAL A 281 12.64 -2.33 6.59
N ASP A 282 13.83 -1.76 6.45
CA ASP A 282 15.06 -2.55 6.33
C ASP A 282 15.71 -2.83 7.70
N THR A 283 16.77 -3.65 7.72
CA THR A 283 17.45 -4.04 8.96
C THR A 283 18.16 -2.90 9.68
N LYS A 284 18.37 -1.76 9.03
CA LYS A 284 18.92 -0.53 9.64
C LYS A 284 17.82 0.42 10.13
N GLY A 285 16.55 0.10 9.88
CA GLY A 285 15.39 0.90 10.28
C GLY A 285 15.00 1.98 9.27
N ASN A 286 15.56 1.98 8.06
CA ASN A 286 15.07 2.86 7.01
C ASN A 286 13.70 2.39 6.57
N ILE A 287 12.77 3.33 6.39
CA ILE A 287 11.41 3.07 5.94
C ILE A 287 11.35 3.29 4.44
N TYR A 288 10.73 2.35 3.75
CA TYR A 288 10.37 2.44 2.35
C TYR A 288 8.85 2.59 2.31
N GLU A 289 8.38 3.77 2.00
CA GLU A 289 6.98 4.17 2.00
C GLU A 289 6.54 4.58 0.61
N THR A 290 5.43 4.03 0.11
CA THR A 290 4.84 4.55 -1.11
C THR A 290 4.29 5.95 -0.87
N GLY A 291 4.37 6.81 -1.89
CA GLY A 291 3.95 8.20 -1.73
C GLY A 291 4.00 8.98 -3.04
N PRO A 292 3.86 10.30 -2.96
CA PRO A 292 4.03 11.17 -4.11
C PRO A 292 5.38 10.95 -4.80
N GLY A 293 5.37 10.81 -6.13
CA GLY A 293 6.57 10.62 -6.95
C GLY A 293 7.17 9.21 -6.90
N GLY A 294 6.75 8.32 -6.00
CA GLY A 294 7.30 6.96 -5.92
C GLY A 294 7.40 6.40 -4.50
N ILE A 295 8.49 5.70 -4.22
CA ILE A 295 8.77 5.11 -2.91
C ILE A 295 9.78 6.01 -2.19
N TRP A 296 9.35 6.63 -1.11
CA TRP A 296 10.20 7.45 -0.26
C TRP A 296 11.07 6.54 0.62
N ILE A 297 12.38 6.80 0.62
CA ILE A 297 13.31 6.19 1.57
C ILE A 297 13.53 7.20 2.69
N VAL A 298 13.10 6.84 3.89
CA VAL A 298 13.13 7.71 5.07
C VAL A 298 14.01 7.08 6.13
N SER A 299 14.97 7.84 6.65
CA SER A 299 15.90 7.36 7.69
C SER A 299 15.17 7.07 9.02
N PRO A 300 15.79 6.34 9.96
CA PRO A 300 15.23 6.08 11.29
C PRO A 300 14.91 7.35 12.09
N GLU A 301 15.53 8.49 11.73
CA GLU A 301 15.30 9.81 12.32
C GLU A 301 14.12 10.57 11.68
N GLY A 302 13.53 10.03 10.59
CA GLY A 302 12.43 10.65 9.86
C GLY A 302 12.86 11.58 8.72
N LYS A 303 14.12 11.51 8.27
CA LYS A 303 14.63 12.31 7.16
C LYS A 303 14.41 11.61 5.82
N HIS A 304 13.77 12.27 4.86
CA HIS A 304 13.67 11.81 3.48
C HIS A 304 15.06 11.86 2.82
N VAL A 305 15.61 10.72 2.46
CA VAL A 305 16.97 10.61 1.90
C VAL A 305 17.00 10.36 0.40
N GLY A 306 15.89 9.90 -0.18
CA GLY A 306 15.74 9.68 -1.62
C GLY A 306 14.45 8.99 -1.97
N THR A 307 14.18 8.90 -3.29
CA THR A 307 12.95 8.30 -3.84
C THR A 307 13.29 7.29 -4.92
N ILE A 308 12.63 6.14 -4.93
CA ILE A 308 12.66 5.18 -6.04
C ILE A 308 11.36 5.37 -6.84
N THR A 309 11.48 5.74 -8.12
CA THR A 309 10.33 5.97 -9.01
C THR A 309 10.24 4.86 -10.04
N PRO A 310 9.37 3.85 -9.87
CA PRO A 310 9.13 2.83 -10.89
C PRO A 310 8.32 3.37 -12.07
N PRO A 311 8.24 2.62 -13.21
CA PRO A 311 7.49 3.06 -14.39
C PRO A 311 5.99 3.28 -14.17
N GLN A 312 5.40 2.61 -13.19
CA GLN A 312 4.00 2.79 -12.76
C GLN A 312 3.96 3.11 -11.27
N ARG A 313 2.90 3.79 -10.83
CA ARG A 313 2.68 4.09 -9.42
C ARG A 313 2.80 2.82 -8.56
N CYS A 314 3.72 2.83 -7.59
CA CYS A 314 3.85 1.77 -6.61
C CYS A 314 2.73 1.84 -5.58
N ILE A 315 2.15 0.69 -5.28
CA ILE A 315 1.05 0.53 -4.34
C ILE A 315 1.57 -0.14 -3.06
N ASN A 316 2.36 -1.20 -3.19
CA ASN A 316 2.92 -1.92 -2.04
C ASN A 316 4.28 -2.53 -2.42
N LEU A 317 5.04 -2.99 -1.43
CA LEU A 317 6.40 -3.47 -1.64
C LEU A 317 6.76 -4.62 -0.70
N ALA A 318 7.76 -5.42 -1.10
CA ALA A 318 8.32 -6.48 -0.28
C ALA A 318 9.81 -6.66 -0.54
N PHE A 319 10.58 -6.89 0.49
CA PHE A 319 11.94 -7.38 0.34
C PHE A 319 11.95 -8.88 0.05
N GLY A 320 12.74 -9.30 -0.91
CA GLY A 320 12.85 -10.70 -1.32
C GLY A 320 14.24 -11.12 -1.70
N ASP A 321 14.32 -12.30 -2.33
CA ASP A 321 15.49 -13.11 -2.59
C ASP A 321 16.14 -13.67 -1.30
N ALA A 322 17.13 -14.53 -1.45
CA ALA A 322 17.76 -15.22 -0.33
C ALA A 322 18.48 -14.27 0.63
N ASP A 323 19.02 -13.17 0.10
CA ASP A 323 19.73 -12.12 0.84
C ASP A 323 18.82 -10.98 1.30
N LYS A 324 17.52 -11.01 0.93
CA LYS A 324 16.53 -9.95 1.20
C LYS A 324 16.95 -8.56 0.68
N LYS A 325 17.77 -8.49 -0.35
CA LYS A 325 18.26 -7.25 -0.95
C LYS A 325 17.60 -6.90 -2.29
N THR A 326 16.53 -7.60 -2.67
CA THR A 326 15.70 -7.19 -3.79
C THR A 326 14.41 -6.59 -3.25
N LEU A 327 14.16 -5.33 -3.58
CA LEU A 327 12.89 -4.67 -3.32
C LEU A 327 11.95 -4.97 -4.50
N TYR A 328 10.91 -5.74 -4.27
CA TYR A 328 9.81 -5.96 -5.20
C TYR A 328 8.74 -4.90 -4.97
N MET A 329 8.23 -4.33 -6.05
CA MET A 329 7.30 -3.21 -6.08
C MET A 329 6.04 -3.63 -6.82
N ALA A 330 4.93 -3.82 -6.10
CA ALA A 330 3.62 -4.01 -6.71
C ALA A 330 3.12 -2.64 -7.20
N SER A 331 2.96 -2.51 -8.52
CA SER A 331 2.71 -1.23 -9.17
C SER A 331 1.61 -1.39 -10.22
N HIS A 332 0.39 -1.01 -9.90
CA HIS A 332 -0.78 -1.17 -10.75
C HIS A 332 -0.83 -2.54 -11.45
N THR A 333 -0.40 -2.61 -12.72
CA THR A 333 -0.53 -3.79 -13.58
C THR A 333 0.76 -4.61 -13.68
N ALA A 334 1.78 -4.29 -12.87
CA ALA A 334 3.10 -4.92 -12.95
C ALA A 334 3.78 -5.08 -11.59
N ILE A 335 4.71 -6.01 -11.54
CA ILE A 335 5.70 -6.12 -10.46
C ILE A 335 7.04 -5.66 -11.01
N TYR A 336 7.61 -4.62 -10.41
CA TYR A 336 8.98 -4.20 -10.67
C TYR A 336 9.89 -4.67 -9.54
N LYS A 337 11.20 -4.63 -9.77
CA LYS A 337 12.21 -4.94 -8.76
C LYS A 337 13.45 -4.05 -8.93
N VAL A 338 14.11 -3.79 -7.83
CA VAL A 338 15.39 -3.07 -7.77
C VAL A 338 16.28 -3.67 -6.70
N ARG A 339 17.59 -3.68 -6.92
CA ARG A 339 18.56 -4.13 -5.90
C ARG A 339 18.86 -3.00 -4.94
N VAL A 340 18.91 -3.34 -3.65
CA VAL A 340 19.29 -2.44 -2.56
C VAL A 340 20.49 -2.99 -1.79
N GLU A 341 21.19 -2.14 -1.04
CA GLU A 341 22.39 -2.54 -0.28
C GLU A 341 22.04 -3.03 1.13
N VAL A 342 20.95 -2.56 1.71
CA VAL A 342 20.49 -2.95 3.04
C VAL A 342 19.39 -4.01 2.92
N PRO A 343 19.54 -5.17 3.58
CA PRO A 343 18.49 -6.20 3.54
C PRO A 343 17.21 -5.74 4.22
N GLY A 344 16.06 -6.19 3.73
CA GLY A 344 14.78 -6.03 4.43
C GLY A 344 14.74 -6.78 5.76
N TRP A 345 14.05 -6.19 6.71
CA TRP A 345 13.81 -6.79 8.02
C TRP A 345 12.75 -7.90 8.01
#